data_74d822cd41f9f0c94503fbefa50f3543
#
_entry.id   74d822cd41f9f0c94503fbefa50f3543
#
_cell.length_a   1.000
_cell.length_b   1.000
_cell.length_c   1.000
_cell.angle_alpha   90.00
_cell.angle_beta   90.00
_cell.angle_gamma   90.00
#
_symmetry.space_group_name_H-M   'P 1'
#
loop_
_entity.id
_entity.type
_entity.pdbx_description
1 polymer ?
#
loop_
_entity_poly.entity_id
_entity_poly.type
_entity_poly.pdbx_seq_one_letter_code
_entity_poly.pdbx_strand_id
1 'polypeptide(L)' 'MSEETKFLLMSLVDKMVYLVMNEYNMSMTQALDLVYSSETYSKIEDLETGLYYQSAAYNFNLLKHEIAYGKIV' A
#
# COMPACT_ATOMS: atom_id res chain seq x y z
N MET A 1 -8.33 -16.44 -3.53
CA MET A 1 -7.86 -15.30 -4.34
C MET A 1 -7.39 -15.82 -5.69
N SER A 2 -7.88 -15.21 -6.78
CA SER A 2 -7.47 -15.64 -8.14
C SER A 2 -6.03 -15.25 -8.42
N GLU A 3 -5.44 -15.88 -9.43
CA GLU A 3 -4.09 -15.53 -9.86
C GLU A 3 -4.00 -14.08 -10.31
N GLU A 4 -5.02 -13.60 -11.03
CA GLU A 4 -5.06 -12.22 -11.50
C GLU A 4 -5.10 -11.24 -10.33
N THR A 5 -5.95 -11.51 -9.34
CA THR A 5 -6.07 -10.65 -8.16
C THR A 5 -4.77 -10.62 -7.38
N LYS A 6 -4.15 -11.79 -7.21
CA LYS A 6 -2.88 -11.90 -6.51
C LYS A 6 -1.80 -11.09 -7.22
N PHE A 7 -1.75 -11.19 -8.56
CA PHE A 7 -0.78 -10.45 -9.36
C PHE A 7 -0.99 -8.94 -9.21
N LEU A 8 -2.24 -8.49 -9.29
CA LEU A 8 -2.57 -7.07 -9.16
C LEU A 8 -2.16 -6.54 -7.78
N LEU A 9 -2.43 -7.32 -6.74
CA LEU A 9 -2.12 -6.93 -5.38
C LEU A 9 -0.60 -6.82 -5.17
N MET A 10 0.15 -7.81 -5.65
CA MET A 10 1.61 -7.80 -5.55
C MET A 10 2.21 -6.63 -6.32
N SER A 11 1.70 -6.39 -7.52
CA SER A 11 2.16 -5.29 -8.35
C SER A 11 1.90 -3.93 -7.68
N LEU A 12 0.74 -3.79 -7.09
CA LEU A 12 0.37 -2.58 -6.37
C LEU A 12 1.30 -2.34 -5.18
N VAL A 13 1.54 -3.37 -4.39
CA VAL A 13 2.40 -3.26 -3.21
C VAL A 13 3.83 -2.90 -3.61
N ASP A 14 4.35 -3.53 -4.67
CA ASP A 14 5.70 -3.21 -5.15
C ASP A 14 5.83 -1.72 -5.49
N LYS A 15 4.83 -1.18 -6.17
CA LYS A 15 4.85 0.24 -6.54
C LYS A 15 4.74 1.13 -5.31
N MET A 16 3.92 0.75 -4.35
CA MET A 16 3.78 1.51 -3.11
C MET A 16 5.07 1.52 -2.31
N VAL A 17 5.76 0.38 -2.23
CA VAL A 17 7.05 0.29 -1.54
C VAL A 17 8.04 1.26 -2.17
N TYR A 18 8.09 1.28 -3.50
CA TYR A 18 8.98 2.20 -4.21
C TYR A 18 8.66 3.66 -3.89
N LEU A 19 7.38 4.02 -3.87
CA LEU A 19 6.94 5.38 -3.56
C LEU A 19 7.31 5.76 -2.12
N VAL A 20 7.14 4.82 -1.19
CA VAL A 20 7.50 5.04 0.22
C VAL A 20 9.01 5.29 0.37
N MET A 21 9.82 4.48 -0.32
CA MET A 21 11.27 4.64 -0.28
C MET A 21 11.68 6.04 -0.71
N ASN A 22 11.07 6.53 -1.79
CA ASN A 22 11.41 7.84 -2.34
C ASN A 22 10.88 8.99 -1.49
N GLU A 23 9.64 8.86 -1.03
CA GLU A 23 9.00 9.94 -0.27
C GLU A 23 9.64 10.13 1.11
N TYR A 24 9.96 9.03 1.78
CA TYR A 24 10.42 9.07 3.17
C TYR A 24 11.91 8.74 3.32
N ASN A 25 12.61 8.59 2.21
CA ASN A 25 14.04 8.27 2.21
C ASN A 25 14.34 7.03 3.05
N MET A 26 13.57 5.97 2.84
CA MET A 26 13.70 4.71 3.57
C MET A 26 14.37 3.66 2.72
N SER A 27 15.02 2.69 3.40
CA SER A 27 15.52 1.49 2.74
C SER A 27 14.33 0.63 2.30
N MET A 28 14.58 -0.33 1.40
CA MET A 28 13.54 -1.26 0.98
C MET A 28 12.97 -2.04 2.17
N THR A 29 13.82 -2.50 3.07
CA THR A 29 13.39 -3.25 4.25
C THR A 29 12.45 -2.42 5.13
N GLN A 30 12.81 -1.17 5.36
CA GLN A 30 11.99 -0.27 6.16
C GLN A 30 10.64 0.01 5.47
N ALA A 31 10.68 0.22 4.16
CA ALA A 31 9.47 0.51 3.39
C ALA A 31 8.53 -0.69 3.34
N LEU A 32 9.09 -1.90 3.16
CA LEU A 32 8.29 -3.13 3.18
C LEU A 32 7.59 -3.29 4.53
N ASP A 33 8.33 -3.09 5.61
CA ASP A 33 7.77 -3.21 6.95
C ASP A 33 6.64 -2.21 7.17
N LEU A 34 6.86 -0.97 6.75
CA LEU A 34 5.86 0.08 6.89
C LEU A 34 4.58 -0.26 6.12
N VAL A 35 4.71 -0.66 4.86
CA VAL A 35 3.55 -0.98 4.02
C VAL A 35 2.78 -2.17 4.59
N TYR A 36 3.48 -3.26 4.88
CA TYR A 36 2.81 -4.49 5.32
C TYR A 36 2.19 -4.39 6.71
N SER A 37 2.71 -3.53 7.58
CA SER A 37 2.14 -3.34 8.91
C SER A 37 1.06 -2.28 8.95
N SER A 38 0.79 -1.60 7.83
CA SER A 38 -0.15 -0.48 7.80
C SER A 38 -1.60 -0.95 7.78
N GLU A 39 -2.49 -0.09 8.26
CA GLU A 39 -3.93 -0.29 8.14
C GLU A 39 -4.34 -0.18 6.67
N THR A 40 -3.67 0.68 5.91
CA THR A 40 -3.90 0.80 4.47
C THR A 40 -3.74 -0.55 3.77
N TYR A 41 -2.67 -1.29 4.08
CA TYR A 41 -2.47 -2.61 3.50
C TYR A 41 -3.60 -3.58 3.86
N SER A 42 -4.06 -3.56 5.11
CA SER A 42 -5.18 -4.39 5.53
C SER A 42 -6.42 -4.13 4.70
N LYS A 43 -6.67 -2.86 4.37
CA LYS A 43 -7.81 -2.48 3.52
C LYS A 43 -7.59 -2.92 2.07
N ILE A 44 -6.35 -2.82 1.57
CA ILE A 44 -6.03 -3.24 0.20
C ILE A 44 -6.27 -4.73 0.01
N GLU A 45 -5.87 -5.56 0.96
CA GLU A 45 -6.02 -7.00 0.84
C GLU A 45 -7.45 -7.47 1.10
N ASP A 46 -8.29 -6.62 1.65
CA ASP A 46 -9.72 -6.88 1.78
C ASP A 46 -10.36 -6.59 0.41
N LEU A 47 -10.68 -7.64 -0.32
CA LEU A 47 -11.15 -7.52 -1.70
C LEU A 47 -12.47 -6.74 -1.82
N GLU A 48 -13.25 -6.70 -0.76
CA GLU A 48 -14.51 -5.96 -0.78
C GLU A 48 -14.32 -4.46 -0.89
N THR A 49 -13.18 -3.93 -0.45
CA THR A 49 -12.91 -2.49 -0.55
C THR A 49 -12.65 -2.04 -1.98
N GLY A 50 -12.22 -2.95 -2.85
CA GLY A 50 -11.87 -2.62 -4.23
C GLY A 50 -10.58 -1.82 -4.36
N LEU A 51 -9.84 -1.62 -3.28
CA LEU A 51 -8.62 -0.79 -3.32
C LEU A 51 -7.54 -1.40 -4.19
N TYR A 52 -7.52 -2.72 -4.33
CA TYR A 52 -6.49 -3.35 -5.17
C TYR A 52 -6.65 -3.03 -6.66
N TYR A 53 -7.81 -2.54 -7.07
CA TYR A 53 -8.04 -2.05 -8.43
C TYR A 53 -7.65 -0.59 -8.61
N GLN A 54 -7.46 0.13 -7.51
CA GLN A 54 -7.09 1.54 -7.60
C GLN A 54 -5.60 1.67 -7.88
N SER A 55 -5.20 2.84 -8.37
CA SER A 55 -3.79 3.08 -8.72
C SER A 55 -2.90 3.05 -7.48
N ALA A 56 -1.60 2.88 -7.71
CA ALA A 56 -0.61 2.97 -6.65
C ALA A 56 -0.62 4.36 -6.02
N ALA A 57 -0.80 5.41 -6.83
CA ALA A 57 -0.86 6.78 -6.32
C ALA A 57 -2.05 6.98 -5.38
N TYR A 58 -3.21 6.43 -5.73
CA TYR A 58 -4.40 6.51 -4.88
C TYR A 58 -4.15 5.85 -3.53
N ASN A 59 -3.65 4.62 -3.55
CA ASN A 59 -3.39 3.86 -2.33
C ASN A 59 -2.24 4.47 -1.53
N PHE A 60 -1.25 5.02 -2.21
CA PHE A 60 -0.15 5.71 -1.54
C PHE A 60 -0.65 6.94 -0.79
N ASN A 61 -1.61 7.67 -1.36
CA ASN A 61 -2.20 8.82 -0.67
C ASN A 61 -2.93 8.40 0.60
N LEU A 62 -3.60 7.26 0.59
CA LEU A 62 -4.22 6.71 1.80
C LEU A 62 -3.15 6.40 2.86
N LEU A 63 -2.06 5.78 2.44
CA LEU A 63 -0.97 5.46 3.34
C LEU A 63 -0.32 6.71 3.92
N LYS A 64 -0.10 7.72 3.10
CA LYS A 64 0.47 8.99 3.57
C LYS A 64 -0.44 9.64 4.62
N HIS A 65 -1.75 9.56 4.41
CA HIS A 65 -2.70 10.08 5.36
C HIS A 65 -2.62 9.32 6.69
N GLU A 66 -2.52 8.00 6.60
CA GLU A 66 -2.35 7.17 7.78
C GLU A 66 -1.08 7.53 8.56
N ILE A 67 0.03 7.72 7.85
CA ILE A 67 1.30 8.07 8.46
C ILE A 67 1.20 9.42 9.17
N ALA A 68 0.54 10.38 8.54
CA ALA A 68 0.43 11.74 9.08
C ALA A 68 -0.52 11.83 10.27
N TYR A 69 -1.61 11.07 10.25
CA TYR A 69 -2.69 11.24 11.23
C TYR A 69 -2.98 9.98 12.06
N GLY A 70 -2.28 8.89 11.80
CA GLY A 70 -2.46 7.65 12.54
C GLY A 70 -3.67 6.83 12.12
N LYS A 71 -4.37 7.25 11.07
CA LYS A 71 -5.55 6.53 10.56
C LYS A 71 -5.79 6.92 9.11
N ILE A 72 -6.52 6.07 8.40
CA ILE A 72 -6.77 6.30 6.99
C ILE A 72 -7.70 7.50 6.76
N VAL A 73 -8.81 7.55 7.38
CA VAL A 73 -9.76 8.67 7.31
C VAL A 73 -10.80 8.50 8.39
#